data_70691d51e19a2609ab58de5afbe62352
#
_entry.id   70691d51e19a2609ab58de5afbe62352
#
_cell.length_a   1.000
_cell.length_b   1.000
_cell.length_c   1.000
_cell.angle_alpha   90.00
_cell.angle_beta   90.00
_cell.angle_gamma   90.00
#
_symmetry.space_group_name_H-M   'P 1'
#
loop_
_entity.id
_entity.type
_entity.pdbx_description
1 polymer ?
#
loop_
_entity_poly.entity_id
_entity_poly.type
_entity_poly.pdbx_seq_one_letter_code
_entity_poly.pdbx_strand_id
1 'polypeptide(L)'
;MKEGIIMKKFFSILVGKLTYLIAGKIFKRGSSLPGVIALKLNKNILYDFKLPKTVIAVTGSSGKGSTTSIMANVYKNLGYKVCYNDKGSNQVSAIITSLLENSKLNGKVKSDVCIFEMDERYAIQVFPKIKPSHVVVTNITRDQPP
;
A
#
# COMPACT_ATOMS: atom_id res chain seq x y z
N MET A 1 20.93 -2.32 -19.70
CA MET A 1 19.64 -2.92 -19.22
C MET A 1 19.36 -2.62 -17.75
N LYS A 2 20.29 -2.80 -16.79
CA LYS A 2 20.07 -2.48 -15.35
C LYS A 2 19.83 -1.00 -15.07
N GLU A 3 20.53 -0.08 -15.74
CA GLU A 3 20.39 1.38 -15.55
C GLU A 3 18.99 1.90 -15.91
N GLY A 4 18.41 1.42 -17.02
CA GLY A 4 17.06 1.79 -17.41
C GLY A 4 15.97 1.38 -16.40
N ILE A 5 16.16 0.23 -15.76
CA ILE A 5 15.25 -0.26 -14.71
C ILE A 5 15.36 0.62 -13.45
N ILE A 6 16.58 0.99 -13.05
CA ILE A 6 16.83 1.86 -11.88
C ILE A 6 16.26 3.25 -12.12
N MET A 7 16.45 3.81 -13.32
CA MET A 7 15.92 5.11 -13.71
C MET A 7 14.40 5.11 -13.71
N LYS A 8 13.77 4.09 -14.29
CA LYS A 8 12.31 3.94 -14.32
C LYS A 8 11.72 3.84 -12.91
N LYS A 9 12.34 3.07 -12.02
CA LYS A 9 11.97 2.97 -10.61
C LYS A 9 12.02 4.33 -9.93
N PHE A 10 13.16 5.01 -10.00
CA PHE A 10 13.35 6.31 -9.36
C PHE A 10 12.33 7.33 -9.87
N PHE A 11 12.15 7.41 -11.18
CA PHE A 11 11.23 8.35 -11.82
C PHE A 11 9.77 8.08 -11.40
N SER A 12 9.32 6.83 -11.41
CA SER A 12 7.95 6.50 -11.00
C SER A 12 7.66 6.80 -9.53
N ILE A 13 8.62 6.55 -8.63
CA ILE A 13 8.51 6.91 -7.22
C ILE A 13 8.53 8.43 -7.04
N LEU A 14 9.41 9.15 -7.74
CA LEU A 14 9.50 10.60 -7.67
C LEU A 14 8.19 11.26 -8.12
N VAL A 15 7.68 10.90 -9.29
CA VAL A 15 6.42 11.44 -9.82
C VAL A 15 5.25 11.09 -8.89
N GLY A 16 5.19 9.86 -8.40
CA GLY A 16 4.16 9.45 -7.42
C GLY A 16 4.19 10.29 -6.14
N LYS A 17 5.39 10.59 -5.60
CA LYS A 17 5.54 11.44 -4.42
C LYS A 17 5.18 12.91 -4.69
N LEU A 18 5.57 13.45 -5.84
CA LEU A 18 5.17 14.80 -6.24
C LEU A 18 3.64 14.90 -6.37
N THR A 19 3.02 13.89 -7.01
CA THR A 19 1.55 13.81 -7.09
C THR A 19 0.91 13.73 -5.70
N TYR A 20 1.50 12.98 -4.76
CA TYR A 20 1.01 12.88 -3.39
C TYR A 20 1.04 14.26 -2.69
N LEU A 21 2.13 15.01 -2.83
CA LEU A 21 2.26 16.35 -2.23
C LEU A 21 1.25 17.35 -2.83
N ILE A 22 1.05 17.30 -4.14
CA ILE A 22 0.10 18.18 -4.85
C ILE A 22 -1.34 17.78 -4.49
N ALA A 23 -1.67 16.49 -4.57
CA ALA A 23 -3.00 15.99 -4.26
C ALA A 23 -3.39 16.25 -2.80
N GLY A 24 -2.45 16.16 -1.87
CA GLY A 24 -2.69 16.47 -0.45
C GLY A 24 -3.05 17.94 -0.21
N LYS A 25 -2.55 18.86 -1.04
CA LYS A 25 -2.89 20.29 -0.97
C LYS A 25 -4.26 20.60 -1.59
N ILE A 26 -4.63 19.91 -2.67
CA ILE A 26 -5.85 20.17 -3.46
C ILE A 26 -7.04 19.38 -2.91
N PHE A 27 -6.83 18.10 -2.63
CA PHE A 27 -7.86 17.22 -2.10
C PHE A 27 -7.64 17.02 -0.60
N LYS A 28 -8.39 17.71 0.24
CA LYS A 28 -8.35 17.58 1.72
C LYS A 28 -8.60 16.15 2.22
N ARG A 29 -9.00 15.21 1.36
CA ARG A 29 -9.17 13.79 1.63
C ARG A 29 -8.12 12.98 0.87
N GLY A 30 -7.66 11.90 1.47
CA GLY A 30 -6.69 10.99 0.86
C GLY A 30 -7.16 10.48 -0.50
N SER A 31 -6.31 10.63 -1.49
CA SER A 31 -6.57 10.21 -2.87
C SER A 31 -5.68 9.03 -3.21
N SER A 32 -6.21 8.03 -3.91
CA SER A 32 -5.42 6.95 -4.50
C SER A 32 -4.71 7.37 -5.80
N LEU A 33 -4.93 8.62 -6.24
CA LEU A 33 -4.36 9.18 -7.48
C LEU A 33 -2.84 9.04 -7.59
N PRO A 34 -2.03 9.31 -6.54
CA PRO A 34 -0.58 9.11 -6.60
C PRO A 34 -0.20 7.67 -6.96
N GLY A 35 -0.88 6.70 -6.36
CA GLY A 35 -0.67 5.28 -6.65
C GLY A 35 -1.12 4.89 -8.06
N VAL A 36 -2.21 5.46 -8.56
CA VAL A 36 -2.68 5.24 -9.95
C VAL A 36 -1.64 5.74 -10.95
N ILE A 37 -1.13 6.96 -10.76
CA ILE A 37 -0.12 7.54 -11.65
C ILE A 37 1.18 6.73 -11.62
N ALA A 38 1.66 6.41 -10.41
CA ALA A 38 2.88 5.62 -10.25
C ALA A 38 2.74 4.22 -10.88
N LEU A 39 1.57 3.58 -10.74
CA LEU A 39 1.28 2.27 -11.35
C LEU A 39 1.20 2.35 -12.88
N LYS A 40 0.67 3.44 -13.45
CA LYS A 40 0.66 3.65 -14.89
C LYS A 40 2.07 3.81 -15.46
N LEU A 41 2.95 4.53 -14.75
CA LEU A 41 4.35 4.71 -15.14
C LEU A 41 5.16 3.41 -14.99
N ASN A 42 4.87 2.64 -13.96
CA ASN A 42 5.57 1.39 -13.68
C ASN A 42 4.61 0.33 -13.12
N LYS A 43 4.16 -0.60 -13.98
CA LYS A 43 3.27 -1.71 -13.61
C LYS A 43 3.84 -2.63 -12.53
N ASN A 44 5.16 -2.63 -12.36
CA ASN A 44 5.88 -3.45 -11.40
C ASN A 44 6.35 -2.67 -10.16
N ILE A 45 5.83 -1.45 -9.94
CA ILE A 45 6.28 -0.55 -8.87
C ILE A 45 6.24 -1.17 -7.47
N LEU A 46 5.33 -2.12 -7.19
CA LEU A 46 5.27 -2.80 -5.90
C LEU A 46 6.54 -3.60 -5.59
N TYR A 47 7.24 -4.16 -6.60
CA TYR A 47 8.53 -4.82 -6.42
C TYR A 47 9.67 -3.84 -6.11
N ASP A 48 9.47 -2.57 -6.40
CA ASP A 48 10.48 -1.54 -6.20
C ASP A 48 10.57 -1.07 -4.74
N PHE A 49 9.55 -1.34 -3.94
CA PHE A 49 9.56 -1.02 -2.53
C PHE A 49 10.30 -2.08 -1.72
N LYS A 50 11.21 -1.61 -0.86
CA LYS A 50 11.87 -2.43 0.15
C LYS A 50 11.05 -2.36 1.43
N LEU A 51 10.19 -3.35 1.62
CA LEU A 51 9.27 -3.44 2.74
C LEU A 51 10.00 -3.87 4.03
N PRO A 52 9.44 -3.58 5.22
CA PRO A 52 9.92 -4.11 6.49
C PRO A 52 9.69 -5.62 6.56
N LYS A 53 10.27 -6.26 7.59
CA LYS A 53 10.11 -7.70 7.83
C LYS A 53 8.65 -8.08 8.13
N THR A 54 7.92 -7.20 8.82
CA THR A 54 6.53 -7.42 9.20
C THR A 54 5.61 -6.74 8.20
N VAL A 55 4.94 -7.53 7.39
CA VAL A 55 3.92 -7.10 6.43
C VAL A 55 2.67 -7.93 6.68
N ILE A 56 1.58 -7.28 7.06
CA ILE A 56 0.30 -7.90 7.37
C ILE A 56 -0.70 -7.54 6.25
N ALA A 57 -1.29 -8.54 5.64
CA ALA A 57 -2.38 -8.37 4.70
C ALA A 57 -3.71 -8.67 5.38
N VAL A 58 -4.67 -7.74 5.29
CA VAL A 58 -6.01 -7.91 5.84
C VAL A 58 -7.00 -8.00 4.69
N THR A 59 -7.71 -9.12 4.60
CA THR A 59 -8.68 -9.39 3.54
C THR A 59 -9.95 -10.04 4.11
N GLY A 60 -10.92 -10.32 3.27
CA GLY A 60 -12.21 -10.91 3.64
C GLY A 60 -13.38 -10.05 3.16
N SER A 61 -14.61 -10.51 3.36
CA SER A 61 -15.81 -9.87 2.84
C SER A 61 -16.10 -8.54 3.53
N SER A 62 -16.18 -8.50 4.86
CA SER A 62 -16.50 -7.30 5.64
C SER A 62 -15.54 -7.11 6.82
N GLY A 63 -15.52 -5.90 7.39
CA GLY A 63 -14.71 -5.57 8.57
C GLY A 63 -13.22 -5.33 8.31
N LYS A 64 -12.74 -5.42 7.08
CA LYS A 64 -11.33 -5.22 6.71
C LYS A 64 -10.75 -3.91 7.24
N GLY A 65 -11.41 -2.79 6.93
CA GLY A 65 -10.95 -1.45 7.32
C GLY A 65 -10.90 -1.24 8.83
N SER A 66 -11.93 -1.71 9.55
CA SER A 66 -11.96 -1.63 11.02
C SER A 66 -10.84 -2.45 11.63
N THR A 67 -10.63 -3.69 11.17
CA THR A 67 -9.55 -4.56 11.63
C THR A 67 -8.18 -3.93 11.36
N THR A 68 -7.96 -3.42 10.13
CA THR A 68 -6.71 -2.73 9.75
C THR A 68 -6.44 -1.53 10.64
N SER A 69 -7.47 -0.69 10.90
CA SER A 69 -7.34 0.49 11.74
C SER A 69 -7.04 0.15 13.20
N ILE A 70 -7.72 -0.85 13.75
CA ILE A 70 -7.46 -1.33 15.13
C ILE A 70 -6.03 -1.83 15.25
N MET A 71 -5.60 -2.71 14.34
CA MET A 71 -4.23 -3.23 14.34
C MET A 71 -3.20 -2.12 14.21
N ALA A 72 -3.42 -1.16 13.29
CA ALA A 72 -2.52 -0.02 13.12
C ALA A 72 -2.40 0.81 14.39
N ASN A 73 -3.51 1.05 15.10
CA ASN A 73 -3.51 1.78 16.36
C ASN A 73 -2.79 1.02 17.48
N VAL A 74 -2.98 -0.29 17.57
CA VAL A 74 -2.27 -1.13 18.56
C VAL A 74 -0.75 -1.02 18.32
N TYR A 75 -0.28 -1.23 17.09
CA TYR A 75 1.16 -1.13 16.79
C TYR A 75 1.71 0.28 17.05
N LYS A 76 0.95 1.34 16.71
CA LYS A 76 1.35 2.73 17.03
C LYS A 76 1.48 2.97 18.53
N ASN A 77 0.53 2.47 19.33
CA ASN A 77 0.56 2.59 20.79
C ASN A 77 1.73 1.81 21.42
N LEU A 78 2.20 0.76 20.75
CA LEU A 78 3.41 0.03 21.12
C LEU A 78 4.71 0.70 20.64
N GLY A 79 4.63 1.89 20.04
CA GLY A 79 5.78 2.68 19.58
C GLY A 79 6.30 2.36 18.19
N TYR A 80 5.63 1.48 17.42
CA TYR A 80 6.05 1.16 16.06
C TYR A 80 5.64 2.24 15.05
N LYS A 81 6.47 2.49 14.05
CA LYS A 81 6.11 3.26 12.85
C LYS A 81 5.32 2.37 11.91
N VAL A 82 4.06 2.73 11.64
CA VAL A 82 3.14 1.92 10.85
C VAL A 82 2.84 2.59 9.51
N CYS A 83 2.96 1.82 8.42
CA CYS A 83 2.43 2.16 7.12
C CYS A 83 1.15 1.36 6.87
N TYR A 84 0.03 2.02 6.58
CA TYR A 84 -1.22 1.34 6.26
C TYR A 84 -2.07 2.20 5.31
N ASN A 85 -2.97 1.58 4.56
CA ASN A 85 -3.86 2.27 3.65
C ASN A 85 -5.15 2.69 4.35
N ASP A 86 -5.11 3.82 5.05
CA ASP A 86 -6.18 4.37 5.90
C ASP A 86 -7.31 5.10 5.14
N LYS A 87 -7.15 5.29 3.84
CA LYS A 87 -7.99 6.21 3.06
C LYS A 87 -9.19 5.52 2.38
N GLY A 88 -9.71 4.44 2.98
CA GLY A 88 -10.97 3.81 2.58
C GLY A 88 -10.96 3.14 1.20
N SER A 89 -9.80 2.81 0.67
CA SER A 89 -9.66 2.09 -0.59
C SER A 89 -8.83 0.83 -0.39
N ASN A 90 -9.42 -0.30 -0.73
CA ASN A 90 -8.82 -1.63 -0.70
C ASN A 90 -8.14 -2.01 -2.04
N GLN A 91 -7.93 -1.02 -2.92
CA GLN A 91 -7.33 -1.19 -4.23
C GLN A 91 -5.79 -1.14 -4.17
N VAL A 92 -5.16 -1.73 -5.18
CA VAL A 92 -3.69 -1.74 -5.34
C VAL A 92 -3.09 -0.33 -5.32
N SER A 93 -3.78 0.64 -5.93
CA SER A 93 -3.34 2.05 -5.96
C SER A 93 -3.30 2.70 -4.57
N ALA A 94 -4.16 2.30 -3.64
CA ALA A 94 -4.13 2.81 -2.27
C ALA A 94 -2.92 2.27 -1.50
N ILE A 95 -2.58 0.99 -1.68
CA ILE A 95 -1.35 0.40 -1.12
C ILE A 95 -0.12 1.14 -1.64
N ILE A 96 -0.06 1.39 -2.96
CA ILE A 96 1.06 2.14 -3.57
C ILE A 96 1.12 3.56 -3.01
N THR A 97 -0.01 4.26 -2.87
CA THR A 97 -0.05 5.61 -2.28
C THR A 97 0.53 5.62 -0.87
N SER A 98 0.14 4.68 -0.02
CA SER A 98 0.66 4.56 1.35
C SER A 98 2.16 4.26 1.36
N LEU A 99 2.64 3.43 0.44
CA LEU A 99 4.07 3.14 0.28
C LEU A 99 4.85 4.37 -0.22
N LEU A 100 4.30 5.14 -1.17
CA LEU A 100 4.90 6.39 -1.62
C LEU A 100 5.04 7.40 -0.47
N GLU A 101 4.01 7.55 0.36
CA GLU A 101 4.02 8.41 1.53
C GLU A 101 5.13 7.99 2.51
N ASN A 102 5.23 6.71 2.81
CA ASN A 102 6.08 6.16 3.86
C ASN A 102 7.47 5.69 3.40
N SER A 103 7.87 5.92 2.14
CA SER A 103 9.17 5.48 1.62
C SER A 103 10.13 6.62 1.35
N LYS A 104 11.41 6.28 1.16
CA LYS A 104 12.44 7.13 0.54
C LYS A 104 12.35 7.04 -0.99
N LEU A 105 13.03 7.92 -1.72
CA LEU A 105 13.11 7.89 -3.19
C LEU A 105 13.74 6.60 -3.74
N ASN A 106 14.60 5.96 -2.98
CA ASN A 106 15.18 4.66 -3.34
C ASN A 106 14.24 3.47 -3.08
N GLY A 107 12.98 3.72 -2.70
CA GLY A 107 11.96 2.72 -2.42
C GLY A 107 12.04 2.09 -1.03
N LYS A 108 13.00 2.45 -0.17
CA LYS A 108 13.06 1.91 1.21
C LYS A 108 11.93 2.50 2.04
N VAL A 109 11.03 1.65 2.53
CA VAL A 109 9.94 2.02 3.45
C VAL A 109 10.54 2.33 4.82
N LYS A 110 10.05 3.42 5.45
CA LYS A 110 10.56 3.95 6.72
C LYS A 110 9.85 3.35 7.93
N SER A 111 8.77 2.61 7.70
CA SER A 111 7.94 2.03 8.75
C SER A 111 8.50 0.67 9.21
N ASP A 112 8.23 0.34 10.46
CA ASP A 112 8.63 -0.93 11.08
C ASP A 112 7.63 -2.05 10.73
N VAL A 113 6.38 -1.68 10.50
CA VAL A 113 5.27 -2.57 10.15
C VAL A 113 4.47 -1.98 9.01
N CYS A 114 4.09 -2.82 8.05
CA CYS A 114 3.12 -2.50 7.01
C CYS A 114 1.84 -3.31 7.25
N ILE A 115 0.67 -2.66 7.21
CA ILE A 115 -0.64 -3.31 7.33
C ILE A 115 -1.49 -2.86 6.15
N PHE A 116 -1.84 -3.78 5.27
CA PHE A 116 -2.57 -3.45 4.05
C PHE A 116 -3.93 -4.13 4.02
N GLU A 117 -4.98 -3.31 4.02
CA GLU A 117 -6.31 -3.74 3.62
C GLU A 117 -6.33 -3.98 2.12
N MET A 118 -6.87 -5.11 1.69
CA MET A 118 -7.04 -5.41 0.27
C MET A 118 -8.29 -6.24 0.01
N ASP A 119 -8.88 -6.00 -1.14
CA ASP A 119 -9.93 -6.83 -1.68
C ASP A 119 -9.33 -8.18 -2.12
N GLU A 120 -10.01 -9.26 -1.85
CA GLU A 120 -9.59 -10.64 -2.17
C GLU A 120 -9.27 -10.82 -3.66
N ARG A 121 -9.95 -10.09 -4.54
CA ARG A 121 -9.71 -10.12 -6.00
C ARG A 121 -8.31 -9.65 -6.38
N TYR A 122 -7.70 -8.80 -5.57
CA TYR A 122 -6.35 -8.29 -5.81
C TYR A 122 -5.25 -9.09 -5.10
N ALA A 123 -5.61 -9.97 -4.16
CA ALA A 123 -4.64 -10.73 -3.38
C ALA A 123 -3.67 -11.54 -4.26
N ILE A 124 -4.18 -12.23 -5.29
CA ILE A 124 -3.36 -13.02 -6.23
C ILE A 124 -2.30 -12.14 -6.93
N GLN A 125 -2.64 -10.88 -7.24
CA GLN A 125 -1.72 -9.97 -7.94
C GLN A 125 -0.74 -9.28 -7.00
N VAL A 126 -1.13 -9.07 -5.74
CA VAL A 126 -0.39 -8.26 -4.77
C VAL A 126 0.54 -9.11 -3.90
N PHE A 127 0.09 -10.27 -3.43
CA PHE A 127 0.87 -11.12 -2.52
C PHE A 127 2.27 -11.50 -3.04
N PRO A 128 2.45 -11.90 -4.31
CA PRO A 128 3.79 -12.20 -4.82
C PRO A 128 4.74 -10.99 -4.75
N LYS A 129 4.19 -9.77 -4.75
CA LYS A 129 4.95 -8.52 -4.78
C LYS A 129 5.29 -8.00 -3.39
N ILE A 130 4.35 -8.06 -2.45
CA ILE A 130 4.55 -7.57 -1.08
C ILE A 130 5.01 -8.66 -0.11
N LYS A 131 4.82 -9.94 -0.45
CA LYS A 131 5.19 -11.13 0.34
C LYS A 131 4.78 -10.98 1.81
N PRO A 132 3.48 -10.95 2.11
CA PRO A 132 3.03 -10.70 3.47
C PRO A 132 3.56 -11.79 4.41
N SER A 133 4.07 -11.38 5.57
CA SER A 133 4.49 -12.29 6.64
C SER A 133 3.30 -12.90 7.38
N HIS A 134 2.17 -12.17 7.38
CA HIS A 134 0.92 -12.58 8.01
C HIS A 134 -0.27 -12.20 7.12
N VAL A 135 -1.27 -13.07 7.11
CA VAL A 135 -2.54 -12.81 6.43
C VAL A 135 -3.67 -12.95 7.44
N VAL A 136 -4.49 -11.92 7.55
CA VAL A 136 -5.70 -11.89 8.38
C VAL A 136 -6.90 -11.95 7.46
N VAL A 137 -7.73 -12.97 7.63
CA VAL A 137 -9.01 -13.10 6.94
C VAL A 137 -10.11 -12.81 7.95
N THR A 138 -10.84 -11.71 7.75
CA THR A 138 -11.87 -11.26 8.72
C THR A 138 -13.08 -12.19 8.70
N ASN A 139 -13.58 -12.50 7.52
CA ASN A 139 -14.65 -13.46 7.28
C ASN A 139 -14.71 -13.81 5.79
N ILE A 140 -15.42 -14.89 5.49
CA ILE A 140 -15.67 -15.35 4.12
C ILE A 140 -17.20 -15.50 4.00
N THR A 141 -17.85 -14.47 3.46
CA THR A 141 -19.29 -14.47 3.18
C THR A 141 -19.52 -14.16 1.71
N ARG A 142 -20.66 -14.56 1.19
CA ARG A 142 -21.02 -14.27 -0.21
C ARG A 142 -21.58 -12.84 -0.31
N ASP A 143 -20.70 -11.84 -0.38
CA ASP A 143 -21.08 -10.42 -0.40
C ASP A 143 -21.38 -9.86 -1.80
N GLN A 144 -21.05 -10.61 -2.85
CA GLN A 144 -21.22 -10.16 -4.22
C GLN A 144 -22.25 -11.07 -4.91
N PRO A 145 -23.28 -10.51 -5.57
CA PRO A 145 -24.12 -11.31 -6.46
C PRO A 145 -23.26 -11.91 -7.59
N PRO A 146 -23.69 -13.04 -8.13
CA PRO A 146 -22.96 -13.71 -9.22
C PRO A 146 -22.86 -12.83 -10.46
#